data_a44625b46991c1c22c2e1a52228d8724
#
_entry.id   a44625b46991c1c22c2e1a52228d8724
#
_cell.length_a   1.000
_cell.length_b   1.000
_cell.length_c   1.000
_cell.angle_alpha   90.00
_cell.angle_beta   90.00
_cell.angle_gamma   90.00
#
_symmetry.space_group_name_H-M   'P 1'
#
loop_
_entity.id
_entity.type
_entity.pdbx_description
1 polymer ?
#
loop_
_entity_poly.entity_id
_entity_poly.type
_entity_poly.pdbx_seq_one_letter_code
_entity_poly.pdbx_strand_id
1 'polypeptide(L)'
;MRILAVTLGLVMLASPVVGHELQIYTVIVNSEGAQPAEIPNGTLKEGDSAWFWMKDTTENATLIVEVEKDGATARSDVLQFECELDENGTMVDENCTNRYDFVFNPNNSAGLWNFTFLTYVNDTLAKTSTGSVYIQEDVHDEIHNETHNGTQENEVDVVLESSESNEISKQTIAAIIALISLFAMAIIVSQMDDKKPFEEE
;
A
#
# COMPACT_ATOMS: atom_id res chain seq x y z
N MET A 1 32.56 21.37 -18.89
CA MET A 1 31.64 20.70 -19.82
C MET A 1 31.46 19.20 -19.55
N ARG A 2 32.51 18.40 -19.28
CA ARG A 2 32.35 16.94 -19.01
C ARG A 2 31.55 16.60 -17.77
N ILE A 3 31.71 17.35 -16.66
CA ILE A 3 31.01 17.16 -15.39
C ILE A 3 29.51 17.45 -15.57
N LEU A 4 29.17 18.49 -16.32
CA LEU A 4 27.78 18.89 -16.55
C LEU A 4 27.01 17.85 -17.37
N ALA A 5 27.68 17.18 -18.33
CA ALA A 5 27.10 16.11 -19.12
C ALA A 5 26.84 14.84 -18.26
N VAL A 6 27.72 14.52 -17.32
CA VAL A 6 27.57 13.39 -16.40
C VAL A 6 26.45 13.62 -15.40
N THR A 7 26.35 14.82 -14.81
CA THR A 7 25.26 15.16 -13.88
C THR A 7 23.88 15.17 -14.58
N LEU A 8 23.81 15.70 -15.80
CA LEU A 8 22.56 15.69 -16.58
C LEU A 8 22.15 14.25 -16.94
N GLY A 9 23.12 13.39 -17.29
CA GLY A 9 22.86 11.96 -17.53
C GLY A 9 22.35 11.21 -16.31
N LEU A 10 22.86 11.53 -15.11
CA LEU A 10 22.45 10.91 -13.85
C LEU A 10 21.02 11.32 -13.45
N VAL A 11 20.64 12.56 -13.69
CA VAL A 11 19.27 13.07 -13.42
C VAL A 11 18.25 12.43 -14.35
N MET A 12 18.61 12.14 -15.60
CA MET A 12 17.73 11.47 -16.56
C MET A 12 17.51 9.98 -16.25
N LEU A 13 18.40 9.35 -15.45
CA LEU A 13 18.25 7.97 -15.01
C LEU A 13 17.38 7.83 -13.75
N ALA A 14 17.11 8.92 -13.05
CA ALA A 14 16.19 8.95 -11.92
C ALA A 14 14.74 9.05 -12.43
N SER A 15 14.25 8.01 -13.11
CA SER A 15 12.82 7.88 -13.38
C SER A 15 12.09 7.78 -12.03
N PRO A 16 11.08 8.62 -11.76
CA PRO A 16 10.24 8.41 -10.58
C PRO A 16 9.57 7.04 -10.72
N VAL A 17 9.93 6.13 -9.83
CA VAL A 17 9.18 4.88 -9.68
C VAL A 17 7.85 5.29 -9.05
N VAL A 18 6.82 5.43 -9.85
CA VAL A 18 5.45 5.62 -9.39
C VAL A 18 4.95 4.23 -9.00
N GLY A 19 5.28 3.80 -7.79
CA GLY A 19 4.73 2.60 -7.19
C GLY A 19 3.50 2.96 -6.36
N HIS A 20 2.54 2.05 -6.29
CA HIS A 20 1.48 2.10 -5.31
C HIS A 20 2.09 2.03 -3.90
N GLU A 21 1.69 2.95 -3.00
CA GLU A 21 2.07 2.86 -1.59
C GLU A 21 1.29 1.73 -0.95
N LEU A 22 1.99 0.71 -0.46
CA LEU A 22 1.39 -0.45 0.19
C LEU A 22 0.58 -0.03 1.42
N GLN A 23 -0.68 -0.43 1.45
CA GLN A 23 -1.59 -0.13 2.55
C GLN A 23 -1.82 -1.35 3.43
N ILE A 24 -2.08 -1.09 4.70
CA ILE A 24 -2.42 -2.11 5.68
C ILE A 24 -3.76 -1.75 6.29
N TYR A 25 -4.72 -2.66 6.21
CA TYR A 25 -6.00 -2.48 6.85
C TYR A 25 -6.13 -3.40 8.06
N THR A 26 -6.52 -2.84 9.20
CA THR A 26 -6.64 -3.59 10.45
C THR A 26 -8.10 -3.95 10.74
N VAL A 27 -8.35 -5.24 10.95
CA VAL A 27 -9.60 -5.80 11.43
C VAL A 27 -9.41 -6.29 12.86
N ILE A 28 -10.18 -5.76 13.77
CA ILE A 28 -10.16 -6.17 15.20
C ILE A 28 -11.24 -7.23 15.40
N VAL A 29 -10.87 -8.38 15.98
CA VAL A 29 -11.82 -9.45 16.32
C VAL A 29 -11.95 -9.52 17.84
N ASN A 30 -13.13 -9.21 18.33
CA ASN A 30 -13.47 -9.23 19.77
C ASN A 30 -14.67 -10.16 20.05
N SER A 31 -15.18 -10.14 21.27
CA SER A 31 -16.35 -10.94 21.66
C SER A 31 -17.61 -10.66 20.83
N GLU A 32 -17.73 -9.46 20.24
CA GLU A 32 -18.84 -9.10 19.35
C GLU A 32 -18.63 -9.62 17.91
N GLY A 33 -17.38 -9.90 17.51
CA GLY A 33 -16.97 -10.37 16.20
C GLY A 33 -15.94 -9.46 15.54
N ALA A 34 -15.82 -9.57 14.23
CA ALA A 34 -14.87 -8.76 13.43
C ALA A 34 -15.38 -7.31 13.26
N GLN A 35 -14.49 -6.35 13.44
CA GLN A 35 -14.76 -4.92 13.31
C GLN A 35 -13.66 -4.21 12.51
N PRO A 36 -14.00 -3.68 11.35
CA PRO A 36 -15.26 -3.88 10.64
C PRO A 36 -15.38 -5.32 10.09
N ALA A 37 -16.61 -5.81 9.98
CA ALA A 37 -16.85 -7.10 9.33
C ALA A 37 -16.55 -7.03 7.82
N GLU A 38 -16.90 -5.91 7.20
CA GLU A 38 -16.64 -5.67 5.76
C GLU A 38 -15.64 -4.52 5.62
N ILE A 39 -14.55 -4.76 4.90
CA ILE A 39 -13.61 -3.71 4.52
C ILE A 39 -14.23 -2.95 3.33
N PRO A 40 -14.34 -1.61 3.39
CA PRO A 40 -14.97 -0.83 2.32
C PRO A 40 -14.31 -1.07 0.97
N ASN A 41 -15.12 -1.14 -0.08
CA ASN A 41 -14.62 -1.27 -1.45
C ASN A 41 -13.70 -0.09 -1.81
N GLY A 42 -12.63 -0.38 -2.52
CA GLY A 42 -11.66 0.63 -2.93
C GLY A 42 -10.60 0.96 -1.88
N THR A 43 -10.66 0.32 -0.70
CA THR A 43 -9.67 0.54 0.36
C THR A 43 -8.37 -0.18 0.07
N LEU A 44 -8.42 -1.40 -0.46
CA LEU A 44 -7.25 -2.24 -0.71
C LEU A 44 -7.12 -2.61 -2.18
N LYS A 45 -5.87 -2.71 -2.62
CA LYS A 45 -5.45 -3.15 -3.96
C LYS A 45 -4.56 -4.38 -3.88
N GLU A 46 -4.24 -4.94 -5.01
CA GLU A 46 -3.22 -5.98 -5.14
C GLU A 46 -1.89 -5.53 -4.52
N GLY A 47 -1.26 -6.38 -3.72
CA GLY A 47 -0.07 -6.08 -2.95
C GLY A 47 -0.31 -5.57 -1.54
N ASP A 48 -1.49 -5.03 -1.23
CA ASP A 48 -1.85 -4.56 0.11
C ASP A 48 -2.03 -5.71 1.10
N SER A 49 -2.25 -5.36 2.38
CA SER A 49 -2.35 -6.33 3.47
C SER A 49 -3.57 -6.09 4.35
N ALA A 50 -4.11 -7.18 4.90
CA ALA A 50 -5.06 -7.13 6.00
C ALA A 50 -4.42 -7.74 7.26
N TRP A 51 -4.56 -7.05 8.39
CA TRP A 51 -4.15 -7.51 9.70
C TRP A 51 -5.37 -7.86 10.52
N PHE A 52 -5.42 -9.07 11.03
CA PHE A 52 -6.49 -9.56 11.87
C PHE A 52 -5.98 -9.69 13.30
N TRP A 53 -6.47 -8.85 14.20
CA TRP A 53 -6.03 -8.79 15.59
C TRP A 53 -7.06 -9.43 16.52
N MET A 54 -6.60 -10.40 17.31
CA MET A 54 -7.36 -10.97 18.41
C MET A 54 -7.43 -9.97 19.56
N LYS A 55 -8.63 -9.50 19.88
CA LYS A 55 -8.91 -8.56 20.98
C LYS A 55 -10.08 -9.01 21.86
N ASP A 56 -10.44 -10.30 21.79
CA ASP A 56 -11.41 -10.89 22.70
C ASP A 56 -10.73 -11.22 24.03
N THR A 57 -11.19 -10.59 25.09
CA THR A 57 -10.68 -10.75 26.47
C THR A 57 -11.39 -11.87 27.24
N THR A 58 -12.25 -12.66 26.59
CA THR A 58 -12.88 -13.82 27.20
C THR A 58 -11.80 -14.82 27.62
N GLU A 59 -11.90 -15.30 28.86
CA GLU A 59 -10.93 -16.25 29.41
C GLU A 59 -10.83 -17.52 28.55
N ASN A 60 -9.61 -17.93 28.22
CA ASN A 60 -9.30 -19.06 27.33
C ASN A 60 -9.91 -18.94 25.91
N ALA A 61 -10.18 -17.71 25.45
CA ALA A 61 -10.58 -17.49 24.08
C ALA A 61 -9.38 -17.55 23.14
N THR A 62 -9.55 -18.22 22.00
CA THR A 62 -8.61 -18.27 20.89
C THR A 62 -9.33 -18.00 19.58
N LEU A 63 -8.60 -17.54 18.57
CA LEU A 63 -9.14 -17.20 17.26
C LEU A 63 -8.35 -17.91 16.16
N ILE A 64 -9.06 -18.40 15.18
CA ILE A 64 -8.49 -18.83 13.90
C ILE A 64 -9.16 -18.01 12.81
N VAL A 65 -8.36 -17.48 11.88
CA VAL A 65 -8.83 -16.73 10.72
C VAL A 65 -8.62 -17.56 9.46
N GLU A 66 -9.67 -17.72 8.69
CA GLU A 66 -9.62 -18.33 7.36
C GLU A 66 -9.91 -17.24 6.32
N VAL A 67 -9.05 -17.18 5.29
CA VAL A 67 -9.15 -16.23 4.17
C VAL A 67 -9.32 -17.04 2.90
N GLU A 68 -10.42 -16.81 2.18
CA GLU A 68 -10.81 -17.62 1.03
C GLU A 68 -11.07 -16.75 -0.20
N LYS A 69 -10.57 -17.23 -1.35
CA LYS A 69 -10.92 -16.73 -2.67
C LYS A 69 -10.98 -17.91 -3.66
N ASP A 70 -12.06 -17.99 -4.44
CA ASP A 70 -12.23 -18.96 -5.54
C ASP A 70 -12.00 -20.44 -5.12
N GLY A 71 -12.35 -20.78 -3.86
CA GLY A 71 -12.18 -22.11 -3.30
C GLY A 71 -10.77 -22.39 -2.73
N ALA A 72 -9.83 -21.48 -2.86
CA ALA A 72 -8.53 -21.55 -2.19
C ALA A 72 -8.64 -20.89 -0.81
N THR A 73 -8.20 -21.59 0.25
CA THR A 73 -8.25 -21.11 1.63
C THR A 73 -6.87 -21.05 2.24
N ALA A 74 -6.53 -19.88 2.82
CA ALA A 74 -5.40 -19.72 3.73
C ALA A 74 -5.93 -19.65 5.16
N ARG A 75 -5.17 -20.20 6.12
CA ARG A 75 -5.58 -20.28 7.51
C ARG A 75 -4.45 -19.80 8.42
N SER A 76 -4.81 -19.01 9.45
CA SER A 76 -3.86 -18.59 10.48
C SER A 76 -3.49 -19.72 11.42
N ASP A 77 -2.39 -19.56 12.14
CA ASP A 77 -2.17 -20.24 13.40
C ASP A 77 -3.23 -19.80 14.44
N VAL A 78 -3.20 -20.41 15.62
CA VAL A 78 -4.09 -20.05 16.73
C VAL A 78 -3.64 -18.71 17.31
N LEU A 79 -4.52 -17.73 17.27
CA LEU A 79 -4.28 -16.40 17.82
C LEU A 79 -4.84 -16.33 19.26
N GLN A 80 -4.09 -15.65 20.15
CA GLN A 80 -4.49 -15.43 21.55
C GLN A 80 -4.50 -13.92 21.83
N PHE A 81 -5.30 -13.49 22.80
CA PHE A 81 -5.35 -12.06 23.17
C PHE A 81 -4.03 -11.57 23.75
N GLU A 82 -3.44 -12.35 24.66
CA GLU A 82 -2.16 -12.09 25.31
C GLU A 82 -1.29 -13.32 25.26
N CYS A 83 0.00 -13.11 25.00
CA CYS A 83 1.02 -14.13 25.06
C CYS A 83 1.68 -14.09 26.43
N GLU A 84 1.81 -15.24 27.09
CA GLU A 84 2.43 -15.38 28.39
C GLU A 84 3.93 -15.07 28.30
N LEU A 85 4.41 -14.22 29.21
CA LEU A 85 5.83 -13.85 29.29
C LEU A 85 6.45 -14.48 30.54
N ASP A 86 7.70 -14.89 30.45
CA ASP A 86 8.50 -15.31 31.58
C ASP A 86 8.97 -14.12 32.44
N GLU A 87 9.69 -14.42 33.54
CA GLU A 87 10.24 -13.41 34.47
C GLU A 87 11.22 -12.43 33.78
N ASN A 88 11.76 -12.78 32.62
CA ASN A 88 12.69 -11.96 31.84
C ASN A 88 11.99 -11.17 30.76
N GLY A 89 10.67 -11.32 30.57
CA GLY A 89 9.89 -10.70 29.53
C GLY A 89 9.97 -11.40 28.17
N THR A 90 10.44 -12.65 28.14
CA THR A 90 10.48 -13.50 26.94
C THR A 90 9.17 -14.28 26.85
N MET A 91 8.65 -14.47 25.61
CA MET A 91 7.45 -15.29 25.41
C MET A 91 7.71 -16.73 25.84
N VAL A 92 6.81 -17.29 26.69
CA VAL A 92 6.87 -18.70 27.12
C VAL A 92 6.62 -19.63 25.94
N ASP A 93 5.70 -19.28 25.05
CA ASP A 93 5.48 -19.95 23.77
C ASP A 93 5.91 -19.02 22.63
N GLU A 94 7.02 -19.39 21.94
CA GLU A 94 7.56 -18.64 20.80
C GLU A 94 6.59 -18.55 19.62
N ASN A 95 5.61 -19.44 19.53
CA ASN A 95 4.62 -19.46 18.48
C ASN A 95 3.35 -18.66 18.85
N CYS A 96 3.25 -18.16 20.07
CA CYS A 96 2.12 -17.36 20.47
C CYS A 96 2.07 -16.06 19.66
N THR A 97 0.92 -15.78 19.07
CA THR A 97 0.68 -14.54 18.36
C THR A 97 -0.74 -14.05 18.59
N ASN A 98 -0.93 -12.74 18.61
CA ASN A 98 -2.25 -12.10 18.72
C ASN A 98 -2.73 -11.52 17.39
N ARG A 99 -1.96 -11.71 16.31
CA ARG A 99 -2.22 -11.11 14.99
C ARG A 99 -1.89 -12.09 13.88
N TYR A 100 -2.73 -12.08 12.87
CA TYR A 100 -2.47 -12.72 11.59
C TYR A 100 -2.34 -11.67 10.50
N ASP A 101 -1.22 -11.68 9.78
CA ASP A 101 -0.91 -10.77 8.69
C ASP A 101 -1.14 -11.49 7.37
N PHE A 102 -2.11 -11.03 6.59
CA PHE A 102 -2.41 -11.58 5.28
C PHE A 102 -2.07 -10.57 4.19
N VAL A 103 -1.17 -10.94 3.28
CA VAL A 103 -0.76 -10.10 2.15
C VAL A 103 -1.47 -10.58 0.89
N PHE A 104 -2.18 -9.68 0.23
CA PHE A 104 -2.80 -9.95 -1.06
C PHE A 104 -1.72 -9.95 -2.14
N ASN A 105 -1.60 -11.06 -2.88
CA ASN A 105 -0.57 -11.20 -3.92
C ASN A 105 -0.67 -10.03 -4.92
N PRO A 106 0.45 -9.35 -5.28
CA PRO A 106 0.44 -8.25 -6.24
C PRO A 106 0.04 -8.66 -7.66
N ASN A 107 -0.01 -9.97 -7.93
CA ASN A 107 -0.43 -10.50 -9.21
C ASN A 107 -1.54 -11.52 -8.99
N ASN A 108 -2.77 -11.22 -9.39
CA ASN A 108 -3.89 -12.15 -9.34
C ASN A 108 -4.62 -12.25 -7.98
N SER A 109 -4.61 -11.19 -7.18
CA SER A 109 -5.46 -11.13 -5.98
C SER A 109 -6.71 -10.27 -6.14
N ALA A 110 -6.88 -9.59 -7.27
CA ALA A 110 -8.08 -8.81 -7.54
C ALA A 110 -9.36 -9.66 -7.45
N GLY A 111 -10.42 -9.07 -6.90
CA GLY A 111 -11.71 -9.74 -6.71
C GLY A 111 -12.18 -9.81 -5.27
N LEU A 112 -13.25 -10.56 -5.04
CA LEU A 112 -13.85 -10.73 -3.72
C LEU A 112 -13.12 -11.79 -2.90
N TRP A 113 -12.73 -11.42 -1.69
CA TRP A 113 -12.19 -12.29 -0.66
C TRP A 113 -13.15 -12.38 0.51
N ASN A 114 -13.33 -13.59 1.03
CA ASN A 114 -14.15 -13.86 2.19
C ASN A 114 -13.28 -14.23 3.39
N PHE A 115 -13.68 -13.76 4.55
CA PHE A 115 -13.03 -14.07 5.82
C PHE A 115 -13.99 -14.86 6.70
N THR A 116 -13.48 -15.89 7.36
CA THR A 116 -14.18 -16.62 8.41
C THR A 116 -13.37 -16.55 9.69
N PHE A 117 -13.98 -16.07 10.74
CA PHE A 117 -13.40 -15.94 12.07
C PHE A 117 -14.01 -16.99 12.98
N LEU A 118 -13.17 -17.94 13.41
CA LEU A 118 -13.56 -19.06 14.29
C LEU A 118 -13.04 -18.77 15.70
N THR A 119 -13.92 -18.35 16.59
CA THR A 119 -13.57 -18.10 17.99
C THR A 119 -13.90 -19.35 18.81
N TYR A 120 -12.89 -19.86 19.52
CA TYR A 120 -12.98 -20.98 20.44
C TYR A 120 -12.89 -20.48 21.87
N VAL A 121 -13.59 -21.14 22.80
CA VAL A 121 -13.46 -20.93 24.22
C VAL A 121 -13.30 -22.31 24.90
N ASN A 122 -12.21 -22.50 25.63
CA ASN A 122 -11.85 -23.81 26.18
C ASN A 122 -11.86 -24.91 25.10
N ASP A 123 -11.21 -24.68 23.98
CA ASP A 123 -11.08 -25.55 22.79
C ASP A 123 -12.42 -25.94 22.12
N THR A 124 -13.51 -25.30 22.51
CA THR A 124 -14.82 -25.51 21.91
C THR A 124 -15.20 -24.33 21.02
N LEU A 125 -15.61 -24.59 19.78
CA LEU A 125 -16.07 -23.53 18.87
C LEU A 125 -17.27 -22.80 19.50
N ALA A 126 -17.04 -21.57 19.93
CA ALA A 126 -18.05 -20.75 20.60
C ALA A 126 -18.77 -19.84 19.60
N LYS A 127 -18.07 -19.35 18.59
CA LYS A 127 -18.61 -18.39 17.62
C LYS A 127 -17.96 -18.51 16.25
N THR A 128 -18.78 -18.32 15.23
CA THR A 128 -18.30 -18.09 13.84
C THR A 128 -18.84 -16.74 13.38
N SER A 129 -17.99 -15.89 12.88
CA SER A 129 -18.37 -14.66 12.20
C SER A 129 -17.66 -14.57 10.85
N THR A 130 -18.22 -13.78 9.94
CA THR A 130 -17.69 -13.64 8.57
C THR A 130 -17.41 -12.18 8.27
N GLY A 131 -16.59 -11.97 7.27
CA GLY A 131 -16.28 -10.66 6.71
C GLY A 131 -15.87 -10.78 5.26
N SER A 132 -15.66 -9.66 4.60
CA SER A 132 -15.24 -9.65 3.21
C SER A 132 -14.46 -8.39 2.84
N VAL A 133 -13.74 -8.47 1.72
CA VAL A 133 -13.11 -7.34 1.05
C VAL A 133 -13.09 -7.56 -0.45
N TYR A 134 -13.26 -6.50 -1.22
CA TYR A 134 -13.01 -6.51 -2.64
C TYR A 134 -11.66 -5.86 -2.92
N ILE A 135 -10.70 -6.64 -3.41
CA ILE A 135 -9.37 -6.19 -3.80
C ILE A 135 -9.43 -5.65 -5.22
N GLN A 136 -8.98 -4.41 -5.39
CA GLN A 136 -8.88 -3.79 -6.70
C GLN A 136 -7.58 -4.22 -7.40
N GLU A 137 -7.66 -4.33 -8.72
CA GLU A 137 -6.48 -4.48 -9.56
C GLU A 137 -5.60 -3.23 -9.45
N ASP A 138 -4.30 -3.42 -9.26
CA ASP A 138 -3.35 -2.30 -9.28
C ASP A 138 -2.96 -2.01 -10.74
N VAL A 139 -3.81 -1.22 -11.41
CA VAL A 139 -3.57 -0.81 -12.79
C VAL A 139 -2.46 0.24 -12.81
N HIS A 140 -1.26 -0.20 -13.12
CA HIS A 140 -0.21 0.73 -13.56
C HIS A 140 -0.57 1.18 -14.97
N ASP A 141 -0.96 2.44 -15.14
CA ASP A 141 -1.10 3.07 -16.46
C ASP A 141 0.26 3.04 -17.15
N GLU A 142 0.59 1.93 -17.79
CA GLU A 142 1.61 1.93 -18.83
C GLU A 142 1.11 2.88 -19.90
N ILE A 143 1.79 4.02 -20.05
CA ILE A 143 1.53 4.94 -21.14
C ILE A 143 1.91 4.22 -22.44
N HIS A 144 1.03 3.37 -22.91
CA HIS A 144 1.09 2.90 -24.29
C HIS A 144 0.81 4.10 -25.17
N ASN A 145 1.88 4.65 -25.76
CA ASN A 145 1.79 5.49 -26.95
C ASN A 145 1.23 4.63 -28.10
N GLU A 146 -0.06 4.33 -28.04
CA GLU A 146 -0.76 3.83 -29.21
C GLU A 146 -0.89 4.98 -30.21
N THR A 147 -0.08 4.91 -31.25
CA THR A 147 -0.25 5.70 -32.47
C THR A 147 -1.60 5.31 -33.08
N HIS A 148 -2.63 6.04 -32.74
CA HIS A 148 -3.95 5.93 -33.37
C HIS A 148 -3.87 6.31 -34.83
N ASN A 149 -3.84 5.29 -35.70
CA ASN A 149 -4.30 5.43 -37.08
C ASN A 149 -5.83 5.38 -37.06
N GLY A 150 -6.44 6.47 -37.48
CA GLY A 150 -7.86 6.71 -37.33
C GLY A 150 -8.77 5.78 -38.17
N THR A 151 -9.97 5.63 -37.68
CA THR A 151 -11.20 5.56 -38.49
C THR A 151 -12.34 6.10 -37.63
N GLN A 152 -13.04 7.10 -38.17
CA GLN A 152 -14.23 7.73 -37.60
C GLN A 152 -15.43 6.76 -37.59
N GLU A 153 -16.25 6.81 -36.55
CA GLU A 153 -17.72 6.85 -36.68
C GLU A 153 -18.41 7.26 -35.38
N ASN A 154 -19.06 8.43 -35.46
CA ASN A 154 -20.32 8.97 -34.95
C ASN A 154 -20.86 8.69 -33.53
N GLU A 155 -20.93 9.81 -32.80
CA GLU A 155 -22.08 10.40 -32.07
C GLU A 155 -22.79 9.59 -30.97
N VAL A 156 -22.69 10.11 -29.72
CA VAL A 156 -23.85 10.73 -29.04
C VAL A 156 -23.35 11.64 -27.90
N ASP A 157 -23.73 12.90 -27.98
CA ASP A 157 -23.56 13.99 -27.02
C ASP A 157 -24.30 13.70 -25.70
N VAL A 158 -23.59 13.63 -24.58
CA VAL A 158 -24.18 13.91 -23.25
C VAL A 158 -23.27 14.88 -22.53
N VAL A 159 -23.65 16.13 -22.55
CA VAL A 159 -23.08 17.21 -21.77
C VAL A 159 -23.33 16.96 -20.28
N LEU A 160 -22.26 16.69 -19.53
CA LEU A 160 -22.23 16.86 -18.08
C LEU A 160 -21.14 17.88 -17.76
N GLU A 161 -21.57 19.06 -17.34
CA GLU A 161 -20.72 20.09 -16.77
C GLU A 161 -19.96 19.55 -15.57
N SER A 162 -18.65 19.36 -15.72
CA SER A 162 -17.75 19.17 -14.58
C SER A 162 -17.09 20.49 -14.26
N SER A 163 -17.36 21.00 -13.07
CA SER A 163 -16.68 22.13 -12.45
C SER A 163 -15.18 21.89 -12.41
N GLU A 164 -14.40 22.71 -13.10
CA GLU A 164 -12.95 22.80 -12.98
C GLU A 164 -12.57 23.19 -11.56
N SER A 165 -12.16 22.23 -10.75
CA SER A 165 -11.27 22.52 -9.62
C SER A 165 -9.84 22.54 -10.16
N ASN A 166 -9.17 23.69 -10.07
CA ASN A 166 -7.75 23.86 -10.38
C ASN A 166 -6.89 23.09 -9.36
N GLU A 167 -6.91 21.77 -9.38
CA GLU A 167 -5.92 20.97 -8.68
C GLU A 167 -4.63 20.97 -9.51
N ILE A 168 -3.64 21.73 -9.01
CA ILE A 168 -2.28 21.69 -9.56
C ILE A 168 -1.79 20.24 -9.42
N SER A 169 -1.66 19.55 -10.55
CA SER A 169 -1.21 18.16 -10.61
C SER A 169 0.10 17.99 -9.82
N LYS A 170 0.22 16.89 -9.05
CA LYS A 170 1.45 16.54 -8.33
C LYS A 170 2.68 16.52 -9.25
N GLN A 171 2.49 16.19 -10.53
CA GLN A 171 3.53 16.25 -11.56
C GLN A 171 3.99 17.68 -11.85
N THR A 172 3.07 18.66 -11.86
CA THR A 172 3.40 20.07 -12.06
C THR A 172 4.22 20.61 -10.88
N ILE A 173 3.89 20.21 -9.65
CA ILE A 173 4.64 20.58 -8.45
C ILE A 173 6.06 19.98 -8.50
N ALA A 174 6.18 18.71 -8.86
CA ALA A 174 7.50 18.04 -9.00
C ALA A 174 8.37 18.70 -10.08
N ALA A 175 7.79 19.08 -11.21
CA ALA A 175 8.49 19.78 -12.28
C ALA A 175 8.98 21.16 -11.85
N ILE A 176 8.19 21.91 -11.08
CA ILE A 176 8.58 23.22 -10.53
C ILE A 176 9.74 23.07 -9.56
N ILE A 177 9.70 22.09 -8.65
CA ILE A 177 10.78 21.83 -7.69
C ILE A 177 12.08 21.46 -8.43
N ALA A 178 12.01 20.61 -9.46
CA ALA A 178 13.16 20.24 -10.27
C ALA A 178 13.79 21.44 -10.96
N LEU A 179 12.99 22.34 -11.53
CA LEU A 179 13.49 23.58 -12.16
C LEU A 179 14.16 24.51 -11.17
N ILE A 180 13.59 24.69 -9.96
CA ILE A 180 14.19 25.51 -8.91
C ILE A 180 15.54 24.93 -8.48
N SER A 181 15.65 23.62 -8.34
CA SER A 181 16.89 22.93 -7.98
C SER A 181 17.99 23.12 -9.03
N LEU A 182 17.64 23.05 -10.32
CA LEU A 182 18.57 23.31 -11.42
C LEU A 182 19.06 24.76 -11.43
N PHE A 183 18.17 25.73 -11.15
CA PHE A 183 18.54 27.13 -11.09
C PHE A 183 19.49 27.43 -9.92
N ALA A 184 19.22 26.83 -8.75
CA ALA A 184 20.09 26.96 -7.58
C ALA A 184 21.50 26.39 -7.84
N MET A 185 21.61 25.22 -8.50
CA MET A 185 22.89 24.64 -8.90
C MET A 185 23.66 25.53 -9.89
N ALA A 186 22.97 26.11 -10.85
CA ALA A 186 23.59 27.00 -11.83
C ALA A 186 24.21 28.24 -11.17
N ILE A 187 23.54 28.81 -10.16
CA ILE A 187 24.04 29.95 -9.39
C ILE A 187 25.29 29.57 -8.59
N ILE A 188 25.28 28.40 -7.91
CA ILE A 188 26.44 27.93 -7.14
C ILE A 188 27.66 27.71 -8.03
N VAL A 189 27.47 27.08 -9.20
CA VAL A 189 28.57 26.84 -10.15
C VAL A 189 29.13 28.16 -10.71
N SER A 190 28.25 29.14 -10.99
CA SER A 190 28.69 30.48 -11.43
C SER A 190 29.54 31.22 -10.39
N GLN A 191 29.20 31.05 -9.09
CA GLN A 191 29.97 31.68 -8.01
C GLN A 191 31.32 30.98 -7.73
N MET A 192 31.47 29.74 -8.10
CA MET A 192 32.72 28.98 -7.97
C MET A 192 33.76 29.35 -9.05
N ASP A 193 33.30 29.82 -10.21
CA ASP A 193 34.19 30.18 -11.34
C ASP A 193 34.86 31.56 -11.13
N ASP A 194 34.33 32.42 -10.23
CA ASP A 194 34.86 33.76 -9.93
C ASP A 194 35.99 33.78 -8.89
N LYS A 195 36.36 32.65 -8.29
CA LYS A 195 37.51 32.59 -7.38
C LYS A 195 38.80 32.45 -8.18
N LYS A 196 39.44 33.57 -8.46
CA LYS A 196 40.80 33.63 -9.00
C LYS A 196 41.77 32.82 -8.15
N PRO A 197 42.76 32.13 -8.78
CA PRO A 197 43.80 31.44 -8.03
C PRO A 197 44.63 32.46 -7.26
N PHE A 198 44.89 32.14 -5.98
CA PHE A 198 45.89 32.86 -5.17
C PHE A 198 47.22 32.75 -5.87
N GLU A 199 47.81 33.88 -6.29
CA GLU A 199 49.21 33.97 -6.66
C GLU A 199 50.04 33.92 -5.35
N GLU A 200 50.82 32.84 -5.22
CA GLU A 200 51.89 32.77 -4.20
C GLU A 200 53.07 33.62 -4.69
N GLU A 201 53.45 34.63 -3.90
CA GLU A 201 54.76 35.31 -3.95
C GLU A 201 55.76 34.53 -3.11
#